data_5be06b20d074d497778afac12f255398
#
_entry.id   5be06b20d074d497778afac12f255398
#
_cell.length_a   1.000
_cell.length_b   1.000
_cell.length_c   1.000
_cell.angle_alpha   90.00
_cell.angle_beta   90.00
_cell.angle_gamma   90.00
#
_symmetry.space_group_name_H-M   'P 1'
#
loop_
_entity.id
_entity.type
_entity.pdbx_description
1 polymer ?
#
loop_
_entity_poly.entity_id
_entity_poly.type
_entity_poly.pdbx_seq_one_letter_code
_entity_poly.pdbx_strand_id
1 'polypeptide(L)'
;MPDGSVYIVRRATAETDGEFVEMEFVLPPGCVPPPPHVHRQQVEEYEVLDGQFEVVVDGQWRSLGPGDRASVPVGALHTFRNRSGGIVRVRNWHRPAMRFEDFIERTCTTLTAAGITRKRDPRAALYVSKIMLDFDDTLAPGRRRERLPMRALAQIARWLPAPPAAPLVQTQRSGRDAQR
;
A
#
# COMPACT_ATOMS: atom_id res chain seq x y z
N MET A 1 -0.39 3.37 9.86
CA MET A 1 -1.41 2.27 9.74
C MET A 1 -1.72 1.65 11.10
N PRO A 2 -2.91 1.05 11.32
CA PRO A 2 -3.29 0.42 12.60
C PRO A 2 -2.38 -0.72 13.06
N ASP A 3 -1.68 -1.35 12.15
CA ASP A 3 -0.71 -2.41 12.41
C ASP A 3 0.70 -1.91 12.71
N GLY A 4 0.90 -0.59 12.74
CA GLY A 4 2.19 0.05 12.92
C GLY A 4 3.00 0.25 11.64
N SER A 5 2.49 -0.19 10.48
CA SER A 5 3.15 0.09 9.18
C SER A 5 3.15 1.59 8.89
N VAL A 6 4.27 2.07 8.34
CA VAL A 6 4.46 3.47 7.91
C VAL A 6 4.81 3.49 6.43
N TYR A 7 4.17 4.39 5.69
CA TYR A 7 4.44 4.63 4.27
C TYR A 7 4.94 6.06 4.12
N ILE A 8 6.12 6.23 3.56
CA ILE A 8 6.80 7.51 3.43
C ILE A 8 6.96 7.79 1.94
N VAL A 9 6.39 8.88 1.44
CA VAL A 9 6.60 9.33 0.07
C VAL A 9 8.01 9.92 -0.02
N ARG A 10 8.84 9.36 -0.89
CA ARG A 10 10.22 9.79 -1.15
C ARG A 10 10.31 10.70 -2.36
N ARG A 11 9.57 10.37 -3.42
CA ARG A 11 9.33 11.22 -4.58
C ARG A 11 7.86 11.13 -4.95
N ALA A 12 7.18 12.26 -4.85
CA ALA A 12 5.76 12.35 -5.12
C ALA A 12 5.47 12.25 -6.62
N THR A 13 4.25 11.84 -6.96
CA THR A 13 3.76 11.77 -8.35
C THR A 13 3.96 13.09 -9.10
N ALA A 14 3.71 14.23 -8.44
CA ALA A 14 3.89 15.55 -9.03
C ALA A 14 5.37 15.93 -9.28
N GLU A 15 6.30 15.35 -8.55
CA GLU A 15 7.75 15.60 -8.71
C GLU A 15 8.36 14.81 -9.88
N THR A 16 7.60 13.90 -10.47
CA THR A 16 8.01 13.03 -11.57
C THR A 16 7.13 13.16 -12.80
N ASP A 17 6.27 14.19 -12.84
CA ASP A 17 5.27 14.37 -13.90
C ASP A 17 4.41 13.11 -14.16
N GLY A 18 4.17 12.32 -13.09
CA GLY A 18 3.40 11.08 -13.15
C GLY A 18 4.18 9.86 -13.68
N GLU A 19 5.46 9.99 -14.00
CA GLU A 19 6.26 8.89 -14.51
C GLU A 19 6.36 7.76 -13.47
N PHE A 20 6.56 8.13 -12.21
CA PHE A 20 6.54 7.18 -11.09
C PHE A 20 6.24 7.88 -9.76
N VAL A 21 5.86 7.08 -8.78
CA VAL A 21 5.93 7.43 -7.36
C VAL A 21 6.93 6.53 -6.67
N GLU A 22 7.75 7.11 -5.78
CA GLU A 22 8.69 6.37 -4.93
C GLU A 22 8.28 6.50 -3.47
N MET A 23 8.14 5.36 -2.82
CA MET A 23 7.80 5.26 -1.40
C MET A 23 8.82 4.43 -0.64
N GLU A 24 8.84 4.61 0.66
CA GLU A 24 9.47 3.69 1.59
C GLU A 24 8.42 3.09 2.51
N PHE A 25 8.37 1.77 2.57
CA PHE A 25 7.52 1.02 3.48
C PHE A 25 8.34 0.59 4.69
N VAL A 26 7.87 0.94 5.89
CA VAL A 26 8.40 0.45 7.15
C VAL A 26 7.38 -0.51 7.74
N LEU A 27 7.71 -1.79 7.75
CA LEU A 27 6.79 -2.88 8.05
C LEU A 27 7.20 -3.57 9.35
N PRO A 28 6.42 -3.44 10.44
CA PRO A 28 6.72 -4.13 11.70
C PRO A 28 6.48 -5.65 11.58
N PRO A 29 7.00 -6.44 12.51
CA PRO A 29 6.75 -7.88 12.57
C PRO A 29 5.24 -8.20 12.59
N GLY A 30 4.82 -9.10 11.69
CA GLY A 30 3.43 -9.52 11.59
C GLY A 30 2.48 -8.38 11.21
N CYS A 31 2.93 -7.40 10.41
CA CYS A 31 2.05 -6.42 9.78
C CYS A 31 0.96 -7.13 8.96
N VAL A 32 -0.16 -6.45 8.76
CA VAL A 32 -1.25 -6.99 7.94
C VAL A 32 -0.87 -6.90 6.47
N PRO A 33 -0.72 -8.02 5.76
CA PRO A 33 -0.42 -7.99 4.34
C PRO A 33 -1.59 -7.36 3.56
N PRO A 34 -1.33 -6.62 2.48
CA PRO A 34 -2.41 -6.19 1.59
C PRO A 34 -3.12 -7.44 1.01
N PRO A 35 -4.43 -7.36 0.74
CA PRO A 35 -5.10 -8.42 0.01
C PRO A 35 -4.38 -8.70 -1.32
N PRO A 36 -4.33 -9.96 -1.81
CA PRO A 36 -3.78 -10.25 -3.14
C PRO A 36 -4.46 -9.39 -4.20
N HIS A 37 -3.67 -8.69 -5.02
CA HIS A 37 -4.16 -7.72 -5.99
C HIS A 37 -3.29 -7.69 -7.25
N VAL A 38 -3.74 -6.96 -8.24
CA VAL A 38 -3.03 -6.73 -9.50
C VAL A 38 -3.01 -5.24 -9.82
N HIS A 39 -1.92 -4.76 -10.39
CA HIS A 39 -1.83 -3.45 -11.04
C HIS A 39 -2.05 -3.64 -12.53
N ARG A 40 -3.09 -3.01 -13.10
CA ARG A 40 -3.47 -3.23 -14.51
C ARG A 40 -2.60 -2.48 -15.51
N GLN A 41 -1.93 -1.43 -15.05
CA GLN A 41 -1.19 -0.51 -15.89
C GLN A 41 0.17 -0.13 -15.30
N GLN A 42 0.49 -0.62 -14.10
CA GLN A 42 1.73 -0.27 -13.39
C GLN A 42 2.63 -1.49 -13.28
N VAL A 43 3.91 -1.27 -13.45
CA VAL A 43 4.95 -2.15 -12.91
C VAL A 43 5.23 -1.69 -11.49
N GLU A 44 5.28 -2.62 -10.56
CA GLU A 44 5.69 -2.36 -9.19
C GLU A 44 7.06 -2.97 -8.93
N GLU A 45 7.93 -2.21 -8.26
CA GLU A 45 9.28 -2.64 -7.96
C GLU A 45 9.56 -2.49 -6.47
N TYR A 46 10.33 -3.42 -5.92
CA TYR A 46 10.80 -3.43 -4.55
C TYR A 46 12.31 -3.51 -4.49
N GLU A 47 12.90 -2.81 -3.52
CA GLU A 47 14.29 -2.95 -3.09
C GLU A 47 14.30 -3.02 -1.57
N VAL A 48 14.83 -4.10 -1.00
CA VAL A 48 14.93 -4.24 0.44
C VAL A 48 16.08 -3.38 0.95
N LEU A 49 15.77 -2.47 1.86
CA LEU A 49 16.76 -1.60 2.50
C LEU A 49 17.28 -2.22 3.80
N ASP A 50 16.39 -2.92 4.53
CA ASP A 50 16.72 -3.56 5.80
C ASP A 50 15.71 -4.67 6.12
N GLY A 51 16.16 -5.71 6.83
CA GLY A 51 15.34 -6.83 7.28
C GLY A 51 15.09 -7.90 6.21
N GLN A 52 14.09 -8.75 6.47
CA GLN A 52 13.73 -9.88 5.61
C GLN A 52 12.31 -9.69 5.07
N PHE A 53 12.19 -9.42 3.79
CA PHE A 53 10.93 -9.14 3.09
C PHE A 53 10.46 -10.37 2.31
N GLU A 54 9.21 -10.74 2.43
CA GLU A 54 8.61 -11.80 1.63
C GLU A 54 7.59 -11.22 0.65
N VAL A 55 7.74 -11.56 -0.63
CA VAL A 55 6.81 -11.19 -1.71
C VAL A 55 6.40 -12.42 -2.49
N VAL A 56 5.14 -12.49 -2.88
CA VAL A 56 4.63 -13.51 -3.80
C VAL A 56 4.20 -12.84 -5.10
N VAL A 57 4.65 -13.41 -6.24
CA VAL A 57 4.23 -13.01 -7.58
C VAL A 57 3.77 -14.26 -8.30
N ASP A 58 2.53 -14.27 -8.80
CA ASP A 58 1.91 -15.39 -9.50
C ASP A 58 2.06 -16.75 -8.78
N GLY A 59 1.94 -16.72 -7.46
CA GLY A 59 1.99 -17.90 -6.60
C GLY A 59 3.38 -18.33 -6.16
N GLN A 60 4.44 -17.68 -6.63
CA GLN A 60 5.82 -17.99 -6.25
C GLN A 60 6.30 -17.04 -5.14
N TRP A 61 6.46 -17.57 -3.93
CA TRP A 61 7.03 -16.83 -2.80
C TRP A 61 8.55 -16.70 -2.94
N ARG A 62 9.02 -15.48 -2.69
CA ARG A 62 10.45 -15.16 -2.61
C ARG A 62 10.72 -14.47 -1.29
N SER A 63 11.82 -14.82 -0.64
CA SER A 63 12.36 -14.13 0.54
C SER A 63 13.57 -13.30 0.11
N LEU A 64 13.54 -12.02 0.41
CA LEU A 64 14.50 -11.03 -0.04
C LEU A 64 15.17 -10.38 1.18
N GLY A 65 16.50 -10.27 1.14
CA GLY A 65 17.32 -9.57 2.13
C GLY A 65 17.77 -8.19 1.64
N PRO A 66 18.52 -7.43 2.46
CA PRO A 66 19.03 -6.12 2.10
C PRO A 66 19.79 -6.11 0.77
N GLY A 67 19.44 -5.16 -0.12
CA GLY A 67 19.99 -5.04 -1.47
C GLY A 67 19.28 -5.87 -2.54
N ASP A 68 18.47 -6.86 -2.14
CA ASP A 68 17.71 -7.66 -3.10
C ASP A 68 16.56 -6.84 -3.69
N ARG A 69 16.17 -7.20 -4.93
CA ARG A 69 15.09 -6.56 -5.68
C ARG A 69 14.07 -7.57 -6.20
N ALA A 70 12.84 -7.11 -6.31
CA ALA A 70 11.78 -7.82 -7.01
C ALA A 70 11.00 -6.86 -7.89
N SER A 71 10.54 -7.36 -9.03
CA SER A 71 9.62 -6.64 -9.92
C SER A 71 8.35 -7.44 -10.08
N VAL A 72 7.22 -6.73 -10.06
CA VAL A 72 5.88 -7.24 -10.30
C VAL A 72 5.40 -6.70 -11.64
N PRO A 73 5.31 -7.52 -12.68
CA PRO A 73 4.81 -7.10 -13.98
C PRO A 73 3.36 -6.64 -13.93
N VAL A 74 2.97 -5.84 -14.92
CA VAL A 74 1.56 -5.47 -15.15
C VAL A 74 0.67 -6.72 -15.14
N GLY A 75 -0.40 -6.70 -14.34
CA GLY A 75 -1.38 -7.77 -14.26
C GLY A 75 -0.98 -8.99 -13.41
N ALA A 76 0.25 -9.07 -12.92
CA ALA A 76 0.68 -10.17 -12.06
C ALA A 76 0.01 -10.12 -10.69
N LEU A 77 -0.53 -11.25 -10.24
CA LEU A 77 -1.14 -11.38 -8.92
C LEU A 77 -0.07 -11.41 -7.85
N HIS A 78 -0.12 -10.48 -6.93
CA HIS A 78 0.90 -10.37 -5.90
C HIS A 78 0.36 -9.90 -4.55
N THR A 79 1.16 -10.10 -3.53
CA THR A 79 1.09 -9.50 -2.20
C THR A 79 2.45 -9.67 -1.51
N PHE A 80 2.62 -9.01 -0.37
CA PHE A 80 3.84 -9.11 0.43
C PHE A 80 3.51 -9.26 1.91
N ARG A 81 4.53 -9.61 2.72
CA ARG A 81 4.38 -9.72 4.17
C ARG A 81 5.74 -9.61 4.87
N ASN A 82 5.69 -9.27 6.15
CA ASN A 82 6.81 -9.41 7.05
C ASN A 82 6.52 -10.51 8.08
N ARG A 83 7.18 -11.66 7.94
CA ARG A 83 7.14 -12.78 8.91
C ARG A 83 8.39 -12.88 9.76
N SER A 84 9.33 -11.96 9.56
CA SER A 84 10.55 -11.90 10.38
C SER A 84 10.24 -11.40 11.79
N GLY A 85 11.18 -11.56 12.69
CA GLY A 85 11.09 -11.02 14.05
C GLY A 85 11.44 -9.52 14.16
N GLY A 86 11.88 -8.89 13.06
CA GLY A 86 12.35 -7.51 13.02
C GLY A 86 11.49 -6.60 12.12
N ILE A 87 11.81 -5.31 12.15
CA ILE A 87 11.26 -4.35 11.20
C ILE A 87 11.90 -4.60 9.83
N VAL A 88 11.09 -4.47 8.78
CA VAL A 88 11.54 -4.51 7.39
C VAL A 88 11.37 -3.14 6.77
N ARG A 89 12.38 -2.66 6.06
CA ARG A 89 12.33 -1.41 5.28
C ARG A 89 12.51 -1.74 3.82
N VAL A 90 11.56 -1.28 3.01
CA VAL A 90 11.52 -1.56 1.58
C VAL A 90 11.29 -0.27 0.81
N ARG A 91 12.12 0.01 -0.19
CA ARG A 91 11.84 1.02 -1.19
C ARG A 91 10.93 0.44 -2.24
N ASN A 92 9.92 1.19 -2.63
CA ASN A 92 8.87 0.74 -3.53
C ASN A 92 8.61 1.79 -4.59
N TRP A 93 8.49 1.37 -5.85
CA TRP A 93 8.12 2.22 -6.98
C TRP A 93 6.92 1.67 -7.73
N HIS A 94 6.06 2.58 -8.18
CA HIS A 94 5.00 2.29 -9.14
C HIS A 94 5.21 3.11 -10.40
N ARG A 95 5.26 2.44 -11.55
CA ARG A 95 5.51 3.03 -12.87
C ARG A 95 4.44 2.59 -13.89
N PRO A 96 3.67 3.53 -14.48
CA PRO A 96 3.51 4.95 -14.09
C PRO A 96 2.93 5.11 -12.68
N ALA A 97 3.05 6.32 -12.10
CA ALA A 97 2.55 6.58 -10.73
C ALA A 97 1.04 6.36 -10.61
N MET A 98 0.28 6.73 -11.62
CA MET A 98 -1.17 6.76 -11.60
C MET A 98 -1.70 7.43 -10.31
N ARG A 99 -2.64 6.80 -9.61
CA ARG A 99 -3.24 7.31 -8.36
C ARG A 99 -2.78 6.52 -7.12
N PHE A 100 -1.60 5.89 -7.19
CA PHE A 100 -1.15 5.04 -6.08
C PHE A 100 -0.84 5.83 -4.81
N GLU A 101 -0.25 7.01 -4.94
CA GLU A 101 -0.01 7.93 -3.82
C GLU A 101 -1.32 8.30 -3.11
N ASP A 102 -2.33 8.72 -3.88
CA ASP A 102 -3.66 9.06 -3.36
C ASP A 102 -4.33 7.86 -2.68
N PHE A 103 -4.15 6.65 -3.25
CA PHE A 103 -4.68 5.42 -2.67
C PHE A 103 -4.10 5.14 -1.28
N ILE A 104 -2.78 5.26 -1.12
CA ILE A 104 -2.10 5.05 0.16
C ILE A 104 -2.51 6.13 1.17
N GLU A 105 -2.49 7.39 0.76
CA GLU A 105 -2.89 8.50 1.61
C GLU A 105 -4.34 8.33 2.10
N ARG A 106 -5.28 8.06 1.19
CA ARG A 106 -6.68 7.86 1.52
C ARG A 106 -6.90 6.66 2.43
N THR A 107 -6.15 5.58 2.24
CA THR A 107 -6.21 4.40 3.10
C THR A 107 -5.75 4.74 4.52
N CYS A 108 -4.59 5.36 4.66
CA CYS A 108 -4.03 5.74 5.95
C CYS A 108 -4.95 6.74 6.69
N THR A 109 -5.39 7.79 6.02
CA THR A 109 -6.23 8.84 6.61
C THR A 109 -7.60 8.30 7.01
N THR A 110 -8.24 7.48 6.16
CA THR A 110 -9.55 6.88 6.46
C THR A 110 -9.48 5.96 7.67
N LEU A 111 -8.50 5.05 7.74
CA LEU A 111 -8.38 4.12 8.86
C LEU A 111 -8.07 4.83 10.17
N THR A 112 -7.22 5.85 10.13
CA THR A 112 -6.88 6.69 11.29
C THR A 112 -8.10 7.47 11.77
N ALA A 113 -8.80 8.14 10.88
CA ALA A 113 -10.00 8.94 11.21
C ALA A 113 -11.17 8.08 11.70
N ALA A 114 -11.28 6.82 11.24
CA ALA A 114 -12.25 5.85 11.74
C ALA A 114 -11.88 5.28 13.12
N GLY A 115 -10.78 5.71 13.72
CA GLY A 115 -10.31 5.22 15.03
C GLY A 115 -9.96 3.73 15.02
N ILE A 116 -9.50 3.21 13.89
CA ILE A 116 -9.09 1.81 13.77
C ILE A 116 -7.68 1.68 14.31
N THR A 117 -7.54 1.02 15.46
CA THR A 117 -6.26 0.84 16.17
C THR A 117 -5.81 -0.62 16.26
N ARG A 118 -6.68 -1.56 15.87
CA ARG A 118 -6.39 -3.00 15.94
C ARG A 118 -6.06 -3.55 14.56
N LYS A 119 -5.02 -4.38 14.47
CA LYS A 119 -4.58 -5.02 13.22
C LYS A 119 -5.68 -5.76 12.46
N ARG A 120 -6.67 -6.32 13.15
CA ARG A 120 -7.77 -7.13 12.58
C ARG A 120 -9.15 -6.57 12.92
N ASP A 121 -9.31 -5.26 12.90
CA ASP A 121 -10.62 -4.64 13.03
C ASP A 121 -11.45 -4.95 11.76
N PRO A 122 -12.62 -5.59 11.87
CA PRO A 122 -13.43 -5.94 10.70
C PRO A 122 -13.89 -4.71 9.90
N ARG A 123 -14.00 -3.53 10.53
CA ARG A 123 -14.33 -2.28 9.85
C ARG A 123 -13.25 -1.88 8.83
N ALA A 124 -11.97 -2.24 9.11
CA ALA A 124 -10.88 -1.98 8.16
C ALA A 124 -11.15 -2.63 6.80
N ALA A 125 -11.62 -3.88 6.78
CA ALA A 125 -11.95 -4.58 5.53
C ALA A 125 -13.05 -3.87 4.74
N LEU A 126 -14.04 -3.28 5.41
CA LEU A 126 -15.12 -2.53 4.77
C LEU A 126 -14.59 -1.25 4.11
N TYR A 127 -13.81 -0.44 4.84
CA TYR A 127 -13.23 0.78 4.31
C TYR A 127 -12.24 0.50 3.17
N VAL A 128 -11.33 -0.46 3.36
CA VAL A 128 -10.34 -0.84 2.33
C VAL A 128 -11.03 -1.36 1.07
N SER A 129 -12.09 -2.19 1.21
CA SER A 129 -12.84 -2.67 0.05
C SER A 129 -13.47 -1.54 -0.76
N LYS A 130 -14.02 -0.52 -0.08
CA LYS A 130 -14.57 0.66 -0.74
C LYS A 130 -13.48 1.46 -1.46
N ILE A 131 -12.37 1.74 -0.76
CA ILE A 131 -11.25 2.49 -1.33
C ILE A 131 -10.67 1.76 -2.55
N MET A 132 -10.45 0.44 -2.49
CA MET A 132 -9.97 -0.33 -3.62
C MET A 132 -10.90 -0.27 -4.84
N LEU A 133 -12.21 -0.16 -4.65
CA LEU A 133 -13.15 0.02 -5.76
C LEU A 133 -13.08 1.43 -6.36
N ASP A 134 -12.83 2.44 -5.52
CA ASP A 134 -12.66 3.83 -5.98
C ASP A 134 -11.36 4.02 -6.78
N PHE A 135 -10.40 3.10 -6.62
CA PHE A 135 -9.08 3.09 -7.27
C PHE A 135 -8.86 1.85 -8.18
N ASP A 136 -9.94 1.27 -8.74
CA ASP A 136 -9.88 0.04 -9.58
C ASP A 136 -9.06 0.22 -10.87
N ASP A 137 -8.77 1.44 -11.25
CA ASP A 137 -7.84 1.81 -12.33
C ASP A 137 -6.37 1.62 -11.95
N THR A 138 -6.03 1.78 -10.68
CA THR A 138 -4.67 1.70 -10.13
C THR A 138 -4.36 0.32 -9.58
N LEU A 139 -5.26 -0.23 -8.76
CA LEU A 139 -5.14 -1.59 -8.26
C LEU A 139 -6.51 -2.29 -8.22
N ALA A 140 -6.53 -3.58 -8.47
CA ALA A 140 -7.76 -4.35 -8.54
C ALA A 140 -7.61 -5.69 -7.82
N PRO A 141 -8.72 -6.29 -7.33
CA PRO A 141 -8.70 -7.64 -6.81
C PRO A 141 -8.15 -8.62 -7.85
N GLY A 142 -7.30 -9.52 -7.41
CA GLY A 142 -6.60 -10.45 -8.28
C GLY A 142 -7.50 -11.38 -9.08
N ARG A 143 -8.66 -11.75 -8.52
CA ARG A 143 -9.61 -12.64 -9.19
C ARG A 143 -10.95 -11.97 -9.39
N ARG A 144 -11.55 -12.11 -10.58
CA ARG A 144 -12.86 -11.55 -10.88
C ARG A 144 -13.95 -11.95 -9.88
N ARG A 145 -13.89 -13.18 -9.34
CA ARG A 145 -14.81 -13.68 -8.31
C ARG A 145 -14.68 -12.94 -6.97
N GLU A 146 -13.53 -12.33 -6.67
CA GLU A 146 -13.29 -11.58 -5.45
C GLU A 146 -13.91 -10.16 -5.49
N ARG A 147 -14.27 -9.70 -6.70
CA ARG A 147 -14.95 -8.42 -6.90
C ARG A 147 -16.37 -8.40 -6.33
N LEU A 148 -17.09 -9.53 -6.39
CA LEU A 148 -18.46 -9.60 -5.87
C LEU A 148 -18.50 -9.44 -4.35
N PRO A 149 -17.76 -10.23 -3.54
CA PRO A 149 -17.72 -10.01 -2.10
C PRO A 149 -17.15 -8.63 -1.73
N MET A 150 -16.16 -8.12 -2.46
CA MET A 150 -15.63 -6.78 -2.22
C MET A 150 -16.69 -5.69 -2.47
N ARG A 151 -17.50 -5.82 -3.55
CA ARG A 151 -18.63 -4.92 -3.80
C ARG A 151 -19.68 -5.01 -2.70
N ALA A 152 -19.99 -6.21 -2.21
CA ALA A 152 -20.91 -6.39 -1.09
C ALA A 152 -20.39 -5.69 0.18
N LEU A 153 -19.11 -5.89 0.53
CA LEU A 153 -18.49 -5.20 1.66
C LEU A 153 -18.50 -3.67 1.48
N ALA A 154 -18.20 -3.17 0.29
CA ALA A 154 -18.24 -1.74 0.00
C ALA A 154 -19.67 -1.18 0.07
N GLN A 155 -20.71 -1.95 -0.27
CA GLN A 155 -22.10 -1.52 -0.04
C GLN A 155 -22.43 -1.44 1.45
N ILE A 156 -21.99 -2.40 2.26
CA ILE A 156 -22.15 -2.34 3.71
C ILE A 156 -21.40 -1.12 4.29
N ALA A 157 -20.22 -0.81 3.75
CA ALA A 157 -19.44 0.35 4.20
C ALA A 157 -20.16 1.70 4.00
N ARG A 158 -21.18 1.78 3.14
CA ARG A 158 -22.01 2.99 2.97
C ARG A 158 -22.81 3.35 4.22
N TRP A 159 -23.07 2.36 5.08
CA TRP A 159 -23.77 2.55 6.34
C TRP A 159 -22.85 2.89 7.51
N LEU A 160 -21.52 2.79 7.29
CA LEU A 160 -20.57 3.27 8.29
C LEU A 160 -20.55 4.80 8.30
N PRO A 161 -20.39 5.42 9.48
CA PRO A 161 -20.23 6.86 9.56
C PRO A 161 -19.02 7.25 8.69
N ALA A 162 -19.18 8.32 7.90
CA ALA A 162 -18.05 8.89 7.19
C ALA A 162 -16.97 9.26 8.22
N PRO A 163 -15.72 8.80 8.06
CA PRO A 163 -14.68 9.22 8.98
C PRO A 163 -14.54 10.74 8.91
N PRO A 164 -14.32 11.42 10.03
CA PRO A 164 -14.08 12.86 10.04
C PRO A 164 -12.92 13.19 9.09
N ALA A 165 -12.95 14.39 8.49
CA ALA A 165 -11.85 14.83 7.65
C ALA A 165 -10.54 14.76 8.46
N ALA A 166 -9.61 13.91 8.04
CA ALA A 166 -8.32 13.83 8.70
C ALA A 166 -7.54 15.12 8.43
N PRO A 167 -6.79 15.65 9.40
CA PRO A 167 -5.84 16.71 9.11
C PRO A 167 -4.86 16.21 8.06
N LEU A 168 -4.55 17.06 7.08
CA LEU A 168 -3.59 16.76 6.02
C LEU A 168 -2.32 16.18 6.63
N VAL A 169 -1.97 14.97 6.20
CA VAL A 169 -0.70 14.35 6.59
C VAL A 169 0.41 15.27 6.09
N GLN A 170 1.18 15.84 7.03
CA GLN A 170 2.35 16.61 6.65
C GLN A 170 3.36 15.65 6.01
N THR A 171 3.54 15.74 4.71
CA THR A 171 4.69 15.15 4.03
C THR A 171 5.94 15.77 4.63
N GLN A 172 6.70 15.02 5.42
CA GLN A 172 8.03 15.46 5.84
C GLN A 172 8.89 15.51 4.57
N ARG A 173 9.01 16.70 3.99
CA ARG A 173 10.03 16.98 2.98
C ARG A 173 11.39 16.75 3.63
N SER A 174 12.13 15.75 3.18
CA SER A 174 13.52 15.59 3.58
C SER A 174 14.30 16.78 3.02
N GLY A 175 14.60 17.74 3.88
CA GLY A 175 15.44 18.89 3.52
C GLY A 175 16.82 18.40 3.10
N ARG A 176 17.05 18.35 1.80
CA ARG A 176 18.38 18.41 1.19
C ARG A 176 18.53 19.77 0.51
N ASP A 177 18.58 20.82 1.29
CA ASP A 177 19.07 22.13 0.84
C ASP A 177 19.57 22.91 2.06
N ALA A 178 20.73 22.48 2.58
CA ALA A 178 21.53 23.31 3.46
C ALA A 178 22.96 22.78 3.46
N GLN A 179 23.64 22.91 2.32
CA GLN A 179 25.11 23.05 2.25
C GLN A 179 25.50 23.38 0.80
N ARG A 180 25.43 24.67 0.47
CA ARG A 180 26.35 25.34 -0.45
C ARG A 180 26.77 26.66 0.14
#